data_4cc06a6409eee1e56abf7dd2bfe7da1a
#
_entry.id   4cc06a6409eee1e56abf7dd2bfe7da1a
#
_cell.length_a   1.000
_cell.length_b   1.000
_cell.length_c   1.000
_cell.angle_alpha   90.00
_cell.angle_beta   90.00
_cell.angle_gamma   90.00
#
_symmetry.space_group_name_H-M   'P 1'
#
loop_
_entity.id
_entity.type
_entity.pdbx_description
1 polymer ?
#
loop_
_entity_poly.entity_id
_entity_poly.type
_entity_poly.pdbx_seq_one_letter_code
_entity_poly.pdbx_strand_id
1 'polypeptide(L)'
;MDTRNVSVTLEKAIEWYNSGNATLKEVALQAFKEEELKQTFKDIKTFHDACNALEINYENAFYMAESISKYSRASAAMFKLNIIRKALNLGQDLHLTKDPKGSYICYPYNPFITTDSTFYKSDIKSGAMEIIGKIKNEGTMYYVLGGYATYGGYAGLGRFGSGGGVGHAYANVGFLGCANKEIAQHFSKHFGMLITIAKYGDVVDFEII
;
A
#
# COMPACT_ATOMS: atom_id res chain seq x y z
N MET A 1 19.05 40.35 -23.20
CA MET A 1 19.02 39.10 -22.43
C MET A 1 18.20 38.10 -23.20
N ASP A 2 18.84 37.05 -23.66
CA ASP A 2 18.13 35.97 -24.39
C ASP A 2 17.32 35.16 -23.39
N THR A 3 16.02 35.33 -23.37
CA THR A 3 15.10 34.52 -22.55
C THR A 3 14.85 33.20 -23.25
N ARG A 4 15.46 32.13 -22.77
CA ARG A 4 15.12 30.78 -23.22
C ARG A 4 13.87 30.32 -22.48
N ASN A 5 12.81 30.01 -23.20
CA ASN A 5 11.64 29.35 -22.64
C ASN A 5 12.00 27.88 -22.33
N VAL A 6 12.08 27.54 -21.06
CA VAL A 6 12.21 26.15 -20.61
C VAL A 6 10.82 25.69 -20.20
N SER A 7 10.26 24.70 -20.89
CA SER A 7 9.03 24.05 -20.47
C SER A 7 9.35 22.99 -19.43
N VAL A 8 8.75 23.09 -18.26
CA VAL A 8 8.84 22.10 -17.18
C VAL A 8 7.57 21.26 -17.19
N THR A 9 7.68 19.93 -17.23
CA THR A 9 6.54 19.05 -17.07
C THR A 9 6.08 19.00 -15.62
N LEU A 10 4.80 18.71 -15.37
CA LEU A 10 4.27 18.55 -14.01
C LEU A 10 5.04 17.49 -13.22
N GLU A 11 5.38 16.38 -13.85
CA GLU A 11 6.15 15.29 -13.25
C GLU A 11 7.53 15.78 -12.75
N LYS A 12 8.24 16.55 -13.58
CA LYS A 12 9.53 17.15 -13.21
C LYS A 12 9.39 18.22 -12.12
N ALA A 13 8.30 18.97 -12.14
CA ALA A 13 8.01 19.96 -11.12
C ALA A 13 7.70 19.31 -9.76
N ILE A 14 6.98 18.18 -9.73
CA ILE A 14 6.74 17.38 -8.52
C ILE A 14 8.07 16.87 -7.95
N GLU A 15 8.97 16.35 -8.80
CA GLU A 15 10.32 15.94 -8.38
C GLU A 15 11.09 17.11 -7.73
N TRP A 16 11.08 18.28 -8.36
CA TRP A 16 11.75 19.47 -7.84
C TRP A 16 11.14 19.98 -6.52
N TYR A 17 9.81 19.97 -6.42
CA TYR A 17 9.09 20.39 -5.22
C TYR A 17 9.45 19.53 -3.99
N ASN A 18 9.63 18.21 -4.21
CA ASN A 18 9.93 17.24 -3.17
C ASN A 18 11.44 16.95 -2.99
N SER A 19 12.32 17.60 -3.75
CA SER A 19 13.77 17.31 -3.75
C SER A 19 14.56 17.82 -2.53
N GLY A 20 13.90 18.54 -1.62
CA GLY A 20 14.59 19.24 -0.51
C GLY A 20 15.41 20.47 -0.94
N ASN A 21 15.56 20.73 -2.25
CA ASN A 21 16.27 21.89 -2.78
C ASN A 21 15.33 23.11 -2.86
N ALA A 22 15.60 24.13 -2.03
CA ALA A 22 14.76 25.34 -1.93
C ALA A 22 14.60 26.06 -3.28
N THR A 23 15.65 26.18 -4.07
CA THR A 23 15.63 26.86 -5.37
C THR A 23 14.76 26.09 -6.38
N LEU A 24 14.89 24.76 -6.46
CA LEU A 24 14.07 23.93 -7.35
C LEU A 24 12.60 23.95 -6.93
N LYS A 25 12.33 23.94 -5.63
CA LYS A 25 10.98 24.07 -5.09
C LYS A 25 10.34 25.39 -5.48
N GLU A 26 11.08 26.51 -5.38
CA GLU A 26 10.59 27.83 -5.77
C GLU A 26 10.28 27.89 -7.28
N VAL A 27 11.13 27.32 -8.12
CA VAL A 27 10.89 27.24 -9.57
C VAL A 27 9.63 26.41 -9.88
N ALA A 28 9.43 25.29 -9.19
CA ALA A 28 8.22 24.49 -9.35
C ALA A 28 6.94 25.25 -8.96
N LEU A 29 6.96 26.00 -7.87
CA LEU A 29 5.85 26.83 -7.39
C LEU A 29 5.53 28.05 -8.29
N GLN A 30 6.50 28.48 -9.11
CA GLN A 30 6.24 29.52 -10.11
C GLN A 30 5.47 28.99 -11.33
N ALA A 31 5.62 27.69 -11.64
CA ALA A 31 5.02 27.06 -12.81
C ALA A 31 3.69 26.35 -12.52
N PHE A 32 3.46 25.88 -11.30
CA PHE A 32 2.32 25.05 -10.91
C PHE A 32 1.77 25.47 -9.54
N LYS A 33 0.50 25.17 -9.28
CA LYS A 33 -0.10 25.37 -7.96
C LYS A 33 0.48 24.34 -6.98
N GLU A 34 0.60 24.75 -5.73
CA GLU A 34 1.17 23.88 -4.67
C GLU A 34 0.42 22.56 -4.51
N GLU A 35 -0.91 22.57 -4.68
CA GLU A 35 -1.74 21.37 -4.60
C GLU A 35 -1.44 20.37 -5.71
N GLU A 36 -0.99 20.83 -6.88
CA GLU A 36 -0.61 19.97 -8.02
C GLU A 36 0.78 19.33 -7.80
N LEU A 37 1.61 19.97 -6.99
CA LEU A 37 2.99 19.55 -6.72
C LEU A 37 3.12 18.61 -5.52
N LYS A 38 2.11 18.57 -4.64
CA LYS A 38 2.12 17.70 -3.47
C LYS A 38 1.96 16.25 -3.89
N GLN A 39 2.94 15.44 -3.53
CA GLN A 39 2.82 14.00 -3.67
C GLN A 39 1.65 13.48 -2.84
N THR A 40 0.81 12.66 -3.46
CA THR A 40 -0.35 12.04 -2.81
C THR A 40 -0.10 10.54 -2.62
N PHE A 41 -0.89 9.88 -1.80
CA PHE A 41 -0.80 8.42 -1.66
C PHE A 41 -1.03 7.68 -3.01
N LYS A 42 -1.71 8.30 -3.99
CA LYS A 42 -1.99 7.71 -5.31
C LYS A 42 -0.74 7.55 -6.18
N ASP A 43 0.31 8.31 -5.87
CA ASP A 43 1.59 8.28 -6.58
C ASP A 43 2.49 7.15 -6.06
N ILE A 44 2.16 6.57 -4.88
CA ILE A 44 2.92 5.51 -4.23
C ILE A 44 2.39 4.16 -4.69
N LYS A 45 3.01 3.57 -5.72
CA LYS A 45 2.61 2.29 -6.33
C LYS A 45 3.66 1.20 -6.16
N THR A 46 4.87 1.57 -5.80
CA THR A 46 6.00 0.66 -5.61
C THR A 46 6.69 0.90 -4.26
N PHE A 47 7.52 -0.04 -3.84
CA PHE A 47 8.36 0.15 -2.66
C PHE A 47 9.36 1.30 -2.83
N HIS A 48 9.85 1.51 -4.06
CA HIS A 48 10.73 2.64 -4.39
C HIS A 48 10.01 3.97 -4.18
N ASP A 49 8.76 4.12 -4.66
CA ASP A 49 7.98 5.34 -4.45
C ASP A 49 7.77 5.63 -2.96
N ALA A 50 7.51 4.57 -2.17
CA ALA A 50 7.34 4.70 -0.73
C ALA A 50 8.63 5.17 -0.02
N CYS A 51 9.78 4.66 -0.44
CA CYS A 51 11.07 5.13 0.07
C CYS A 51 11.31 6.60 -0.27
N ASN A 52 11.06 7.00 -1.52
CA ASN A 52 11.20 8.39 -1.97
C ASN A 52 10.28 9.34 -1.18
N ALA A 53 9.01 8.95 -0.98
CA ALA A 53 8.05 9.75 -0.24
C ALA A 53 8.43 10.00 1.24
N LEU A 54 9.27 9.14 1.81
CA LEU A 54 9.76 9.24 3.19
C LEU A 54 11.22 9.64 3.27
N GLU A 55 11.85 10.02 2.16
CA GLU A 55 13.28 10.36 2.08
C GLU A 55 14.20 9.23 2.60
N ILE A 56 13.75 7.97 2.45
CA ILE A 56 14.51 6.78 2.82
C ILE A 56 15.39 6.38 1.61
N ASN A 57 16.67 6.11 1.86
CA ASN A 57 17.54 5.57 0.82
C ASN A 57 17.03 4.19 0.37
N TYR A 58 16.55 4.11 -0.87
CA TYR A 58 15.95 2.89 -1.43
C TYR A 58 16.93 1.72 -1.45
N GLU A 59 18.18 1.94 -1.89
CA GLU A 59 19.18 0.87 -2.02
C GLU A 59 19.42 0.20 -0.65
N ASN A 60 19.61 1.02 0.40
CA ASN A 60 19.80 0.49 1.75
C ASN A 60 18.59 -0.28 2.25
N ALA A 61 17.38 0.25 2.03
CA ALA A 61 16.15 -0.41 2.43
C ALA A 61 15.91 -1.71 1.63
N PHE A 62 16.23 -1.72 0.34
CA PHE A 62 16.15 -2.90 -0.51
C PHE A 62 17.12 -3.99 -0.05
N TYR A 63 18.41 -3.67 0.15
CA TYR A 63 19.41 -4.63 0.61
C TYR A 63 19.08 -5.19 2.01
N MET A 64 18.51 -4.37 2.89
CA MET A 64 18.03 -4.85 4.19
C MET A 64 16.89 -5.86 4.02
N ALA A 65 15.90 -5.57 3.19
CA ALA A 65 14.81 -6.50 2.90
C ALA A 65 15.31 -7.81 2.29
N GLU A 66 16.26 -7.74 1.34
CA GLU A 66 16.89 -8.93 0.73
C GLU A 66 17.67 -9.76 1.77
N SER A 67 18.34 -9.11 2.70
CA SER A 67 19.04 -9.80 3.78
C SER A 67 18.08 -10.53 4.72
N ILE A 68 16.95 -9.92 5.05
CA ILE A 68 15.88 -10.54 5.84
C ILE A 68 15.26 -11.72 5.08
N SER A 69 15.07 -11.59 3.76
CA SER A 69 14.40 -12.59 2.93
C SER A 69 15.14 -13.94 2.89
N LYS A 70 16.46 -13.95 3.16
CA LYS A 70 17.25 -15.18 3.29
C LYS A 70 16.82 -16.05 4.46
N TYR A 71 16.15 -15.47 5.45
CA TYR A 71 15.65 -16.18 6.64
C TYR A 71 14.14 -16.35 6.61
N SER A 72 13.40 -15.34 6.11
CA SER A 72 11.95 -15.35 6.04
C SER A 72 11.44 -14.37 5.00
N ARG A 73 10.75 -14.88 3.99
CA ARG A 73 10.08 -14.06 2.95
C ARG A 73 8.98 -13.21 3.57
N ALA A 74 8.25 -13.77 4.52
CA ALA A 74 7.18 -13.07 5.24
C ALA A 74 7.73 -11.86 6.02
N SER A 75 8.84 -12.03 6.73
CA SER A 75 9.49 -10.93 7.49
C SER A 75 10.03 -9.83 6.56
N ALA A 76 10.61 -10.19 5.42
CA ALA A 76 11.06 -9.23 4.43
C ALA A 76 9.90 -8.41 3.84
N ALA A 77 8.78 -9.08 3.54
CA ALA A 77 7.57 -8.42 3.09
C ALA A 77 7.00 -7.48 4.16
N MET A 78 6.99 -7.91 5.41
CA MET A 78 6.56 -7.10 6.56
C MET A 78 7.40 -5.83 6.72
N PHE A 79 8.72 -5.93 6.58
CA PHE A 79 9.63 -4.80 6.61
C PHE A 79 9.26 -3.76 5.52
N LYS A 80 9.10 -4.21 4.26
CA LYS A 80 8.69 -3.34 3.15
C LYS A 80 7.32 -2.70 3.40
N LEU A 81 6.35 -3.46 3.89
CA LEU A 81 4.99 -2.98 4.18
C LEU A 81 4.94 -1.89 5.26
N ASN A 82 5.82 -1.95 6.26
CA ASN A 82 5.89 -0.90 7.28
C ASN A 82 6.30 0.46 6.68
N ILE A 83 7.24 0.47 5.75
CA ILE A 83 7.66 1.67 5.04
C ILE A 83 6.53 2.16 4.13
N ILE A 84 5.94 1.26 3.33
CA ILE A 84 4.83 1.56 2.42
C ILE A 84 3.65 2.16 3.20
N ARG A 85 3.25 1.56 4.32
CA ARG A 85 2.15 2.07 5.15
C ARG A 85 2.40 3.51 5.63
N LYS A 86 3.61 3.78 6.11
CA LYS A 86 3.98 5.13 6.55
C LYS A 86 3.88 6.13 5.40
N ALA A 87 4.39 5.77 4.23
CA ALA A 87 4.32 6.61 3.04
C ALA A 87 2.88 6.86 2.60
N LEU A 88 2.05 5.82 2.51
CA LEU A 88 0.64 5.95 2.14
C LEU A 88 -0.18 6.82 3.11
N ASN A 89 0.17 6.83 4.38
CA ASN A 89 -0.43 7.71 5.37
C ASN A 89 0.27 9.09 5.46
N LEU A 90 1.09 9.46 4.47
CA LEU A 90 1.83 10.72 4.41
C LEU A 90 2.75 10.94 5.62
N GLY A 91 3.38 9.86 6.09
CA GLY A 91 4.28 9.87 7.25
C GLY A 91 3.58 10.03 8.60
N GLN A 92 2.26 10.17 8.64
CA GLN A 92 1.52 10.26 9.89
C GLN A 92 1.43 8.90 10.58
N ASP A 93 1.70 8.88 11.87
CA ASP A 93 1.40 7.71 12.70
C ASP A 93 -0.09 7.72 13.06
N LEU A 94 -0.74 6.58 12.85
CA LEU A 94 -2.12 6.40 13.26
C LEU A 94 -2.16 6.13 14.76
N HIS A 95 -2.65 7.10 15.51
CA HIS A 95 -2.79 6.99 16.95
C HIS A 95 -4.13 6.38 17.33
N LEU A 96 -4.13 5.54 18.36
CA LEU A 96 -5.34 5.10 19.04
C LEU A 96 -5.96 6.31 19.73
N THR A 97 -7.14 6.75 19.31
CA THR A 97 -7.85 7.83 20.00
C THR A 97 -8.66 7.26 21.15
N LYS A 98 -8.78 8.03 22.24
CA LYS A 98 -9.64 7.69 23.38
C LYS A 98 -11.13 7.78 23.04
N ASP A 99 -11.49 8.43 21.93
CA ASP A 99 -12.86 8.54 21.47
C ASP A 99 -13.21 7.34 20.57
N PRO A 100 -14.02 6.38 21.06
CA PRO A 100 -14.44 5.21 20.28
C PRO A 100 -15.36 5.56 19.11
N LYS A 101 -15.84 6.78 19.01
CA LYS A 101 -16.75 7.25 17.94
C LYS A 101 -16.03 7.95 16.79
N GLY A 102 -14.75 8.33 16.96
CA GLY A 102 -14.08 9.27 16.07
C GLY A 102 -13.12 8.67 15.03
N SER A 103 -12.67 7.44 15.17
CA SER A 103 -11.57 6.95 14.32
C SER A 103 -11.80 5.52 13.83
N TYR A 104 -12.38 5.41 12.66
CA TYR A 104 -12.36 4.14 11.92
C TYR A 104 -11.02 4.02 11.22
N ILE A 105 -10.19 3.07 11.65
CA ILE A 105 -9.01 2.66 10.88
C ILE A 105 -9.48 1.72 9.78
N CYS A 106 -9.12 2.03 8.55
CA CYS A 106 -9.37 1.19 7.39
C CYS A 106 -8.19 0.25 7.16
N TYR A 107 -8.47 -0.95 6.69
CA TYR A 107 -7.45 -1.96 6.39
C TYR A 107 -7.55 -2.42 4.94
N PRO A 108 -6.42 -2.67 4.27
CA PRO A 108 -6.44 -3.35 2.98
C PRO A 108 -7.01 -4.76 3.14
N TYR A 109 -7.86 -5.16 2.23
CA TYR A 109 -8.48 -6.48 2.22
C TYR A 109 -8.21 -7.18 0.89
N ASN A 110 -7.55 -8.32 0.96
CA ASN A 110 -7.16 -9.13 -0.18
C ASN A 110 -7.76 -10.53 -0.05
N PRO A 111 -8.98 -10.76 -0.53
CA PRO A 111 -9.58 -12.08 -0.49
C PRO A 111 -8.94 -13.03 -1.50
N PHE A 112 -8.99 -14.33 -1.20
CA PHE A 112 -8.62 -15.39 -2.11
C PHE A 112 -9.88 -16.08 -2.63
N ILE A 113 -9.88 -16.39 -3.91
CA ILE A 113 -10.92 -17.21 -4.53
C ILE A 113 -10.27 -18.32 -5.35
N THR A 114 -10.86 -19.49 -5.40
CA THR A 114 -10.44 -20.51 -6.35
C THR A 114 -10.65 -20.03 -7.78
N THR A 115 -9.85 -20.49 -8.71
CA THR A 115 -9.87 -20.01 -10.11
C THR A 115 -11.20 -20.27 -10.83
N ASP A 116 -12.00 -21.21 -10.35
CA ASP A 116 -13.35 -21.55 -10.83
C ASP A 116 -14.49 -20.87 -10.04
N SER A 117 -14.16 -20.13 -8.99
CA SER A 117 -15.15 -19.47 -8.12
C SER A 117 -16.02 -18.48 -8.88
N THR A 118 -17.28 -18.38 -8.46
CA THR A 118 -18.22 -17.35 -8.91
C THR A 118 -18.27 -16.15 -7.98
N PHE A 119 -17.65 -16.25 -6.79
CA PHE A 119 -17.57 -15.14 -5.84
C PHE A 119 -16.82 -13.96 -6.46
N TYR A 120 -17.20 -12.75 -6.11
CA TYR A 120 -16.62 -11.48 -6.59
C TYR A 120 -16.62 -11.27 -8.11
N LYS A 121 -17.28 -12.10 -8.92
CA LYS A 121 -17.37 -11.87 -10.37
C LYS A 121 -17.95 -10.51 -10.74
N SER A 122 -18.97 -10.06 -10.01
CA SER A 122 -19.58 -8.73 -10.19
C SER A 122 -18.60 -7.61 -9.86
N ASP A 123 -17.83 -7.76 -8.77
CA ASP A 123 -16.87 -6.76 -8.32
C ASP A 123 -15.67 -6.68 -9.27
N ILE A 124 -15.20 -7.82 -9.78
CA ILE A 124 -14.14 -7.86 -10.80
C ILE A 124 -14.65 -7.23 -12.11
N LYS A 125 -15.87 -7.56 -12.55
CA LYS A 125 -16.44 -7.02 -13.78
C LYS A 125 -16.68 -5.51 -13.71
N SER A 126 -17.05 -4.99 -12.54
CA SER A 126 -17.24 -3.55 -12.31
C SER A 126 -15.93 -2.78 -12.11
N GLY A 127 -14.80 -3.47 -11.95
CA GLY A 127 -13.53 -2.85 -11.61
C GLY A 127 -13.38 -2.44 -10.13
N ALA A 128 -14.34 -2.83 -9.28
CA ALA A 128 -14.24 -2.61 -7.84
C ALA A 128 -13.15 -3.47 -7.19
N MET A 129 -12.89 -4.64 -7.78
CA MET A 129 -11.76 -5.51 -7.46
C MET A 129 -11.02 -5.93 -8.72
N GLU A 130 -9.75 -6.26 -8.59
CA GLU A 130 -8.95 -6.80 -9.69
C GLU A 130 -8.12 -8.00 -9.22
N ILE A 131 -7.79 -8.90 -10.15
CA ILE A 131 -6.87 -10.01 -9.89
C ILE A 131 -5.45 -9.43 -9.90
N ILE A 132 -4.76 -9.51 -8.76
CA ILE A 132 -3.41 -8.95 -8.57
C ILE A 132 -2.33 -10.02 -8.48
N GLY A 133 -2.70 -11.29 -8.44
CA GLY A 133 -1.77 -12.41 -8.38
C GLY A 133 -2.45 -13.74 -8.21
N LYS A 134 -1.63 -14.80 -8.13
CA LYS A 134 -2.06 -16.18 -7.85
C LYS A 134 -1.22 -16.77 -6.72
N ILE A 135 -1.83 -17.66 -5.98
CA ILE A 135 -1.14 -18.54 -5.02
C ILE A 135 -1.55 -19.98 -5.26
N LYS A 136 -0.63 -20.90 -4.98
CA LYS A 136 -0.89 -22.33 -4.99
C LYS A 136 -0.73 -22.88 -3.58
N ASN A 137 -1.74 -23.55 -3.09
CA ASN A 137 -1.69 -24.23 -1.81
C ASN A 137 -2.27 -25.63 -1.95
N GLU A 138 -1.51 -26.65 -1.56
CA GLU A 138 -1.91 -28.06 -1.61
C GLU A 138 -2.51 -28.49 -2.98
N GLY A 139 -1.89 -28.03 -4.06
CA GLY A 139 -2.33 -28.32 -5.42
C GLY A 139 -3.48 -27.46 -5.95
N THR A 140 -4.15 -26.68 -5.10
CA THR A 140 -5.25 -25.79 -5.49
C THR A 140 -4.71 -24.41 -5.83
N MET A 141 -5.18 -23.87 -6.97
CA MET A 141 -4.85 -22.51 -7.40
C MET A 141 -5.91 -21.51 -6.95
N TYR A 142 -5.45 -20.37 -6.44
CA TYR A 142 -6.29 -19.26 -6.00
C TYR A 142 -5.87 -17.99 -6.70
N TYR A 143 -6.86 -17.16 -7.07
CA TYR A 143 -6.63 -15.75 -7.38
C TYR A 143 -6.57 -14.95 -6.09
N VAL A 144 -5.64 -14.00 -6.03
CA VAL A 144 -5.58 -12.95 -5.01
C VAL A 144 -6.25 -11.71 -5.60
N LEU A 145 -7.22 -11.16 -4.90
CA LEU A 145 -7.93 -9.97 -5.34
C LEU A 145 -7.43 -8.74 -4.58
N GLY A 146 -7.37 -7.59 -5.28
CA GLY A 146 -7.00 -6.29 -4.75
C GLY A 146 -8.05 -5.23 -5.00
N GLY A 147 -7.87 -4.06 -4.40
CA GLY A 147 -8.75 -2.89 -4.58
C GLY A 147 -9.85 -2.76 -3.54
N TYR A 148 -9.94 -3.65 -2.55
CA TYR A 148 -10.94 -3.57 -1.51
C TYR A 148 -10.36 -3.16 -0.15
N ALA A 149 -11.19 -2.49 0.66
CA ALA A 149 -10.86 -2.11 2.02
C ALA A 149 -11.96 -2.51 2.99
N THR A 150 -11.57 -2.83 4.19
CA THR A 150 -12.50 -3.15 5.28
C THR A 150 -12.28 -2.21 6.46
N TYR A 151 -13.31 -2.07 7.28
CA TYR A 151 -13.26 -1.26 8.49
C TYR A 151 -12.95 -2.15 9.68
N GLY A 152 -11.89 -1.81 10.43
CA GLY A 152 -11.68 -2.34 11.76
C GLY A 152 -12.44 -1.50 12.77
N GLY A 153 -13.31 -2.12 13.56
CA GLY A 153 -13.90 -1.42 14.70
C GLY A 153 -12.83 -1.11 15.76
N TYR A 154 -12.91 0.06 16.37
CA TYR A 154 -12.10 0.46 17.53
C TYR A 154 -10.58 0.40 17.29
N ALA A 155 -10.08 1.24 16.40
CA ALA A 155 -8.65 1.54 16.25
C ALA A 155 -7.72 0.32 16.22
N GLY A 156 -8.11 -0.76 15.55
CA GLY A 156 -7.30 -1.96 15.38
C GLY A 156 -7.38 -2.98 16.52
N LEU A 157 -8.08 -2.69 17.59
CA LEU A 157 -8.47 -3.67 18.61
C LEU A 157 -9.74 -4.36 18.14
N GLY A 158 -9.61 -5.26 17.13
CA GLY A 158 -10.74 -5.97 16.55
C GLY A 158 -11.47 -6.80 17.59
N ARG A 159 -12.80 -6.74 17.65
CA ARG A 159 -13.59 -7.79 18.30
C ARG A 159 -13.35 -9.08 17.53
N PHE A 160 -12.95 -10.12 18.25
CA PHE A 160 -13.00 -11.48 17.75
C PHE A 160 -14.47 -11.85 17.48
N GLY A 161 -14.88 -11.73 16.24
CA GLY A 161 -16.16 -12.24 15.80
C GLY A 161 -16.01 -13.71 15.42
N SER A 162 -16.79 -14.57 16.03
CA SER A 162 -16.88 -16.01 15.71
C SER A 162 -17.57 -16.19 14.36
N GLY A 163 -16.85 -16.18 13.27
CA GLY A 163 -17.39 -16.49 11.95
C GLY A 163 -16.26 -17.03 11.08
N GLY A 164 -16.30 -18.33 10.76
CA GLY A 164 -15.30 -19.00 9.93
C GLY A 164 -15.33 -18.45 8.51
N GLY A 165 -14.40 -17.56 8.20
CA GLY A 165 -14.18 -17.03 6.87
C GLY A 165 -12.89 -16.24 6.84
N VAL A 166 -12.31 -16.08 5.68
CA VAL A 166 -11.06 -15.36 5.41
C VAL A 166 -11.10 -13.88 5.90
N GLY A 167 -12.25 -13.43 6.40
CA GLY A 167 -12.47 -12.10 6.98
C GLY A 167 -11.78 -11.81 8.32
N HIS A 168 -11.17 -12.79 8.98
CA HIS A 168 -10.48 -12.60 10.27
C HIS A 168 -9.06 -12.02 10.15
N ALA A 169 -8.74 -11.48 9.01
CA ALA A 169 -7.45 -10.83 8.75
C ALA A 169 -7.18 -9.59 9.62
N TYR A 170 -8.18 -9.03 10.28
CA TYR A 170 -8.04 -7.77 11.02
C TYR A 170 -7.07 -7.85 12.18
N ALA A 171 -7.14 -8.92 12.96
CA ALA A 171 -6.31 -9.09 14.15
C ALA A 171 -4.82 -9.23 13.82
N ASN A 172 -4.52 -9.76 12.62
CA ASN A 172 -3.14 -10.08 12.22
C ASN A 172 -2.47 -8.99 11.38
N VAL A 173 -3.19 -7.94 11.00
CA VAL A 173 -2.66 -6.85 10.16
C VAL A 173 -2.93 -5.46 10.73
N GLY A 174 -3.12 -5.34 12.03
CA GLY A 174 -3.34 -4.06 12.70
C GLY A 174 -2.28 -3.00 12.38
N PHE A 175 -1.05 -3.44 12.11
CA PHE A 175 0.05 -2.58 11.68
C PHE A 175 -0.13 -2.03 10.25
N LEU A 176 -1.05 -2.54 9.44
CA LEU A 176 -1.37 -2.05 8.08
C LEU A 176 -2.52 -1.03 8.07
N GLY A 177 -2.85 -0.45 9.22
CA GLY A 177 -3.91 0.54 9.33
C GLY A 177 -3.68 1.75 8.42
N CYS A 178 -4.77 2.23 7.82
CA CYS A 178 -4.82 3.37 6.92
C CYS A 178 -5.77 4.44 7.46
N ALA A 179 -5.44 5.69 7.23
CA ALA A 179 -6.23 6.83 7.70
C ALA A 179 -7.64 6.90 7.11
N ASN A 180 -7.84 6.34 5.91
CA ASN A 180 -9.15 6.30 5.27
C ASN A 180 -9.28 5.10 4.32
N LYS A 181 -10.51 4.91 3.79
CA LYS A 181 -10.87 3.83 2.90
C LYS A 181 -10.11 3.88 1.57
N GLU A 182 -9.92 5.05 1.00
CA GLU A 182 -9.26 5.21 -0.31
C GLU A 182 -7.79 4.77 -0.24
N ILE A 183 -7.09 5.15 0.83
CA ILE A 183 -5.71 4.70 1.08
C ILE A 183 -5.68 3.18 1.24
N ALA A 184 -6.61 2.59 2.01
CA ALA A 184 -6.65 1.15 2.22
C ALA A 184 -6.97 0.37 0.93
N GLN A 185 -7.84 0.89 0.06
CA GLN A 185 -8.13 0.32 -1.26
C GLN A 185 -6.91 0.40 -2.17
N HIS A 186 -6.23 1.53 -2.21
CA HIS A 186 -5.00 1.72 -2.97
C HIS A 186 -3.89 0.77 -2.48
N PHE A 187 -3.74 0.63 -1.16
CA PHE A 187 -2.80 -0.30 -0.55
C PHE A 187 -3.10 -1.75 -0.94
N SER A 188 -4.37 -2.16 -0.83
CA SER A 188 -4.83 -3.50 -1.25
C SER A 188 -4.55 -3.76 -2.73
N LYS A 189 -4.77 -2.77 -3.60
CA LYS A 189 -4.58 -2.88 -5.04
C LYS A 189 -3.10 -3.06 -5.43
N HIS A 190 -2.25 -2.15 -4.99
CA HIS A 190 -0.85 -2.09 -5.45
C HIS A 190 0.11 -2.97 -4.65
N PHE A 191 -0.22 -3.28 -3.40
CA PHE A 191 0.66 -4.02 -2.50
C PHE A 191 0.04 -5.30 -1.93
N GLY A 192 -1.14 -5.70 -2.44
CA GLY A 192 -1.86 -6.86 -1.92
C GLY A 192 -1.09 -8.18 -2.03
N MET A 193 -0.27 -8.37 -3.08
CA MET A 193 0.62 -9.52 -3.15
C MET A 193 1.70 -9.49 -2.07
N LEU A 194 2.25 -8.31 -1.77
CA LEU A 194 3.22 -8.18 -0.67
C LEU A 194 2.57 -8.45 0.69
N ILE A 195 1.31 -8.01 0.88
CA ILE A 195 0.50 -8.34 2.07
C ILE A 195 0.28 -9.85 2.18
N THR A 196 0.00 -10.50 1.05
CA THR A 196 -0.18 -11.95 0.97
C THR A 196 1.11 -12.69 1.33
N ILE A 197 2.26 -12.23 0.81
CA ILE A 197 3.57 -12.78 1.16
C ILE A 197 3.89 -12.57 2.64
N ALA A 198 3.56 -11.42 3.21
CA ALA A 198 3.77 -11.16 4.64
C ALA A 198 3.00 -12.11 5.55
N LYS A 199 1.85 -12.61 5.08
CA LYS A 199 1.03 -13.57 5.84
C LYS A 199 1.44 -15.01 5.64
N TYR A 200 1.81 -15.38 4.42
CA TYR A 200 1.91 -16.78 4.02
C TYR A 200 3.22 -17.13 3.31
N GLY A 201 4.15 -16.17 3.16
CA GLY A 201 5.35 -16.29 2.34
C GLY A 201 6.29 -17.42 2.69
N ASP A 202 6.23 -17.90 3.94
CA ASP A 202 7.07 -19.00 4.41
C ASP A 202 6.35 -20.36 4.34
N VAL A 203 5.06 -20.41 3.97
CA VAL A 203 4.23 -21.63 4.02
C VAL A 203 3.50 -21.97 2.72
N VAL A 204 3.45 -21.06 1.74
CA VAL A 204 2.79 -21.30 0.44
C VAL A 204 3.65 -20.85 -0.73
N ASP A 205 3.47 -21.50 -1.87
CA ASP A 205 4.09 -21.10 -3.13
C ASP A 205 3.29 -19.99 -3.79
N PHE A 206 4.00 -18.97 -4.28
CA PHE A 206 3.42 -17.81 -4.94
C PHE A 206 3.85 -17.76 -6.41
N GLU A 207 2.89 -17.52 -7.27
CA GLU A 207 3.12 -17.05 -8.63
C GLU A 207 2.60 -15.62 -8.73
N ILE A 208 3.47 -14.67 -9.04
CA ILE A 208 3.08 -13.29 -9.35
C ILE A 208 2.77 -13.24 -10.84
N ILE A 209 1.60 -12.71 -11.19
CA ILE A 209 1.18 -12.53 -12.58
C ILE A 209 1.67 -11.18 -13.09
#